data_3bea1b35294e6467580b0893b5436e65
#
_entry.id   3bea1b35294e6467580b0893b5436e65
#
_cell.length_a   1.000
_cell.length_b   1.000
_cell.length_c   1.000
_cell.angle_alpha   90.00
_cell.angle_beta   90.00
_cell.angle_gamma   90.00
#
_symmetry.space_group_name_H-M   'P 1'
#
loop_
_entity.id
_entity.type
_entity.pdbx_description
1 polymer ?
#
loop_
_entity_poly.entity_id
_entity_poly.type
_entity_poly.pdbx_seq_one_letter_code
_entity_poly.pdbx_strand_id
1 'polypeptide(L)'
;MVNTDASWLCMKNEAYAPWHKPVLGYYVAGPGEFLSASKYPWGWEQSAYDDSKWLPAHTGIEGGVKGSRDYPGRLLVPCPIPPMDLLSERFEAVRISEGVKIPVGFLKTKTSLTVPANSKVHLLLDNGKLTTGYLSLLFSRGKNAEITIAYAEALYEGKELGTTKSYSFPAKGNRDEVEGKRFIGYEDKVIADGGEGRDFTTLWWRTWRYVDLTISTADEPLVLEDVYGTFSAYPFRCEIAFSAPGHDELNKMLEIGWRTARLCANETYMDCPYYEQLQYFGDTRIQAMITLYNTHDAYMVKNAIEQGRQSVVADGITMSRYPSSLHQLSLIHISEPTRLLSI
;
A
#
# COMPACT_ATOMS: atom_id res chain seq x y z
N MET A 1 -23.67 22.30 -7.98
CA MET A 1 -23.55 20.94 -7.36
C MET A 1 -23.39 19.98 -8.53
N VAL A 2 -22.40 19.11 -8.50
CA VAL A 2 -22.20 18.11 -9.55
C VAL A 2 -22.65 16.77 -8.99
N ASN A 3 -23.71 16.20 -9.57
CA ASN A 3 -24.22 14.89 -9.21
C ASN A 3 -23.88 13.90 -10.32
N THR A 4 -23.59 12.66 -9.99
CA THR A 4 -23.43 11.58 -10.94
C THR A 4 -24.81 11.04 -11.32
N ASP A 5 -25.13 11.03 -12.60
CA ASP A 5 -26.40 10.51 -13.15
C ASP A 5 -26.17 9.84 -14.52
N ALA A 6 -27.24 9.46 -15.20
CA ALA A 6 -27.18 8.80 -16.51
C ALA A 6 -26.61 9.66 -17.64
N SER A 7 -26.38 10.96 -17.43
CA SER A 7 -25.73 11.83 -18.42
C SER A 7 -24.21 11.68 -18.44
N TRP A 8 -23.65 11.06 -17.41
CA TRP A 8 -22.22 10.76 -17.36
C TRP A 8 -21.84 9.65 -18.32
N LEU A 9 -20.67 9.77 -18.91
CA LEU A 9 -20.09 8.72 -19.73
C LEU A 9 -19.12 7.88 -18.88
N CYS A 10 -19.07 6.60 -19.16
CA CYS A 10 -18.16 5.67 -18.48
C CYS A 10 -17.62 4.61 -19.43
N MET A 11 -16.45 4.09 -19.10
CA MET A 11 -15.89 2.92 -19.75
C MET A 11 -15.32 1.96 -18.70
N LYS A 12 -15.35 0.67 -19.00
CA LYS A 12 -14.63 -0.31 -18.22
C LYS A 12 -13.15 -0.26 -18.61
N ASN A 13 -12.29 0.04 -17.65
CA ASN A 13 -10.85 0.00 -17.87
C ASN A 13 -10.35 -1.45 -17.84
N GLU A 14 -10.03 -1.99 -19.01
CA GLU A 14 -9.52 -3.37 -19.19
C GLU A 14 -7.99 -3.46 -19.13
N ALA A 15 -7.32 -2.35 -18.86
CA ALA A 15 -5.86 -2.33 -18.74
C ALA A 15 -5.36 -2.97 -17.46
N TYR A 16 -6.17 -2.90 -16.38
CA TYR A 16 -5.81 -3.47 -15.08
C TYR A 16 -6.41 -4.85 -14.87
N ALA A 17 -5.62 -5.70 -14.24
CA ALA A 17 -6.05 -6.98 -13.70
C ALA A 17 -5.32 -7.28 -12.38
N PRO A 18 -5.89 -8.11 -11.49
CA PRO A 18 -5.15 -8.62 -10.34
C PRO A 18 -3.94 -9.44 -10.79
N TRP A 19 -2.79 -9.19 -10.16
CA TRP A 19 -1.57 -9.96 -10.38
C TRP A 19 -1.35 -10.89 -9.19
N HIS A 20 -1.58 -12.18 -9.41
CA HIS A 20 -1.44 -13.19 -8.38
C HIS A 20 -0.12 -13.93 -8.55
N LYS A 21 0.89 -13.52 -7.80
CA LYS A 21 2.09 -14.33 -7.61
C LYS A 21 2.04 -14.96 -6.22
N PRO A 22 2.11 -16.28 -6.10
CA PRO A 22 2.19 -16.92 -4.80
C PRO A 22 3.38 -16.41 -4.02
N VAL A 23 3.14 -15.79 -2.88
CA VAL A 23 4.16 -15.46 -1.90
C VAL A 23 4.11 -16.54 -0.83
N LEU A 24 5.25 -17.09 -0.46
CA LEU A 24 5.33 -18.08 0.60
C LEU A 24 5.02 -17.42 1.95
N GLY A 25 4.23 -18.11 2.76
CA GLY A 25 3.84 -17.64 4.08
C GLY A 25 2.41 -17.11 4.14
N TYR A 26 2.03 -16.60 5.31
CA TYR A 26 0.73 -15.99 5.55
C TYR A 26 0.72 -14.57 4.98
N TYR A 27 -0.13 -14.34 4.00
CA TYR A 27 -0.27 -13.08 3.30
C TYR A 27 -1.74 -12.81 2.99
N VAL A 28 -2.29 -11.74 3.57
CA VAL A 28 -3.72 -11.38 3.45
C VAL A 28 -3.93 -10.08 2.69
N ALA A 29 -2.90 -9.22 2.64
CA ALA A 29 -2.94 -8.02 1.80
C ALA A 29 -3.33 -8.40 0.36
N GLY A 30 -4.06 -7.51 -0.30
CA GLY A 30 -4.63 -7.77 -1.63
C GLY A 30 -3.58 -8.15 -2.69
N PRO A 31 -4.04 -8.63 -3.85
CA PRO A 31 -3.14 -9.00 -4.94
C PRO A 31 -2.34 -7.80 -5.43
N GLY A 32 -1.24 -8.08 -6.12
CA GLY A 32 -0.55 -7.10 -6.93
C GLY A 32 -1.40 -6.64 -8.11
N GLU A 33 -0.90 -5.69 -8.85
CA GLU A 33 -1.56 -5.11 -10.01
C GLU A 33 -0.82 -5.49 -11.29
N PHE A 34 -1.58 -5.88 -12.30
CA PHE A 34 -1.09 -6.03 -13.66
C PHE A 34 -1.64 -4.89 -14.50
N LEU A 35 -0.74 -4.12 -15.14
CA LEU A 35 -1.09 -3.09 -16.10
C LEU A 35 -0.64 -3.49 -17.52
N SER A 36 -1.59 -3.58 -18.46
CA SER A 36 -1.29 -3.59 -19.89
C SER A 36 -1.42 -2.16 -20.43
N ALA A 37 -0.29 -1.47 -20.60
CA ALA A 37 -0.29 -0.07 -21.02
C ALA A 37 -0.98 0.17 -22.37
N SER A 38 -0.97 -0.80 -23.27
CA SER A 38 -1.63 -0.71 -24.58
C SER A 38 -3.16 -0.67 -24.51
N LYS A 39 -3.76 -1.05 -23.37
CA LYS A 39 -5.21 -1.01 -23.13
C LYS A 39 -5.64 0.18 -22.29
N TYR A 40 -4.69 0.89 -21.71
CA TYR A 40 -5.01 2.03 -20.85
C TYR A 40 -5.44 3.22 -21.70
N PRO A 41 -6.50 3.93 -21.32
CA PRO A 41 -7.00 5.09 -22.08
C PRO A 41 -6.15 6.34 -21.78
N TRP A 42 -4.88 6.32 -22.18
CA TRP A 42 -3.95 7.42 -21.92
C TRP A 42 -4.50 8.76 -22.37
N GLY A 43 -4.42 9.77 -21.50
CA GLY A 43 -4.91 11.11 -21.77
C GLY A 43 -6.40 11.30 -21.48
N TRP A 44 -7.08 10.31 -20.88
CA TRP A 44 -8.52 10.40 -20.56
C TRP A 44 -8.87 11.57 -19.64
N GLU A 45 -7.93 12.07 -18.87
CA GLU A 45 -8.05 13.23 -17.98
C GLU A 45 -7.96 14.58 -18.74
N GLN A 46 -7.59 14.55 -20.01
CA GLN A 46 -7.47 15.76 -20.83
C GLN A 46 -8.83 16.15 -21.41
N SER A 47 -9.13 17.45 -21.42
CA SER A 47 -10.40 17.98 -21.94
C SER A 47 -10.63 17.71 -23.43
N ALA A 48 -9.57 17.42 -24.18
CA ALA A 48 -9.62 17.10 -25.61
C ALA A 48 -9.67 15.59 -25.89
N TYR A 49 -9.81 14.75 -24.86
CA TYR A 49 -9.90 13.31 -25.06
C TYR A 49 -11.16 12.92 -25.81
N ASP A 50 -11.04 12.00 -26.77
CA ASP A 50 -12.19 11.46 -27.51
C ASP A 50 -12.89 10.37 -26.71
N ASP A 51 -13.95 10.72 -26.00
CA ASP A 51 -14.80 9.83 -25.23
C ASP A 51 -16.05 9.35 -25.99
N SER A 52 -16.11 9.56 -27.31
CA SER A 52 -17.27 9.23 -28.17
C SER A 52 -17.66 7.75 -28.14
N LYS A 53 -16.76 6.85 -27.71
CA LYS A 53 -17.00 5.42 -27.56
C LYS A 53 -17.39 5.02 -26.14
N TRP A 54 -17.43 5.96 -25.21
CA TRP A 54 -17.86 5.66 -23.87
C TRP A 54 -19.38 5.52 -23.81
N LEU A 55 -19.85 4.73 -22.87
CA LEU A 55 -21.28 4.46 -22.72
C LEU A 55 -21.89 5.34 -21.64
N PRO A 56 -23.18 5.69 -21.75
CA PRO A 56 -23.88 6.34 -20.66
C PRO A 56 -23.78 5.51 -19.37
N ALA A 57 -23.58 6.19 -18.25
CA ALA A 57 -23.51 5.55 -16.95
C ALA A 57 -24.86 4.89 -16.62
N HIS A 58 -24.81 3.67 -16.09
CA HIS A 58 -26.00 3.00 -15.60
C HIS A 58 -26.31 3.50 -14.19
N THR A 59 -27.50 4.08 -14.00
CA THR A 59 -27.97 4.46 -12.67
C THR A 59 -28.34 3.21 -11.90
N GLY A 60 -27.61 2.96 -10.82
CA GLY A 60 -27.90 1.89 -9.88
C GLY A 60 -28.87 2.31 -8.78
N ILE A 61 -28.61 1.86 -7.57
CA ILE A 61 -29.38 2.27 -6.39
C ILE A 61 -28.94 3.70 -6.03
N GLU A 62 -29.92 4.61 -5.91
CA GLU A 62 -29.65 6.00 -5.51
C GLU A 62 -29.01 6.07 -4.12
N GLY A 63 -28.11 7.04 -3.92
CA GLY A 63 -27.54 7.36 -2.61
C GLY A 63 -28.54 8.18 -1.77
N GLY A 64 -28.79 7.78 -0.54
CA GLY A 64 -29.70 8.47 0.37
C GLY A 64 -28.98 9.11 1.55
N VAL A 65 -29.63 10.09 2.18
CA VAL A 65 -29.13 10.68 3.43
C VAL A 65 -29.48 9.80 4.63
N LYS A 66 -28.65 9.82 5.66
CA LYS A 66 -28.90 9.10 6.91
C LYS A 66 -30.25 9.53 7.52
N GLY A 67 -31.10 8.55 7.82
CA GLY A 67 -32.39 8.79 8.45
C GLY A 67 -33.62 8.70 7.53
N SER A 68 -33.43 8.46 6.22
CA SER A 68 -34.54 8.16 5.32
C SER A 68 -35.08 6.76 5.60
N ARG A 69 -36.39 6.66 5.94
CA ARG A 69 -37.03 5.39 6.31
C ARG A 69 -37.27 4.44 5.14
N ASP A 70 -37.43 4.99 3.94
CA ASP A 70 -37.90 4.25 2.77
C ASP A 70 -36.77 3.91 1.80
N TYR A 71 -35.50 3.96 2.28
CA TYR A 71 -34.35 3.85 1.42
C TYR A 71 -33.62 2.51 1.62
N PRO A 72 -33.69 1.57 0.69
CA PRO A 72 -32.98 0.29 0.77
C PRO A 72 -31.51 0.39 0.34
N GLY A 73 -31.05 1.61 0.04
CA GLY A 73 -29.79 1.84 -0.61
C GLY A 73 -28.62 2.20 0.31
N ARG A 74 -27.59 2.74 -0.32
CA ARG A 74 -26.34 3.12 0.34
C ARG A 74 -26.47 4.52 0.96
N LEU A 75 -26.15 4.63 2.24
CA LEU A 75 -26.16 5.93 2.93
C LEU A 75 -24.84 6.68 2.65
N LEU A 76 -24.98 7.94 2.27
CA LEU A 76 -23.84 8.86 2.20
C LEU A 76 -23.67 9.50 3.57
N VAL A 77 -22.49 9.33 4.16
CA VAL A 77 -22.10 9.93 5.44
C VAL A 77 -20.80 10.70 5.27
N PRO A 78 -20.59 11.81 6.00
CA PRO A 78 -19.30 12.47 6.02
C PRO A 78 -18.21 11.50 6.48
N CYS A 79 -17.02 11.60 5.86
CA CYS A 79 -15.87 10.84 6.30
C CYS A 79 -15.52 11.22 7.74
N PRO A 80 -15.44 10.27 8.69
CA PRO A 80 -15.21 10.57 10.11
C PRO A 80 -13.74 10.92 10.43
N ILE A 81 -12.85 10.73 9.48
CA ILE A 81 -11.40 10.95 9.62
C ILE A 81 -10.90 11.93 8.55
N PRO A 82 -9.82 12.67 8.82
CA PRO A 82 -9.18 13.54 7.83
C PRO A 82 -8.59 12.74 6.64
N PRO A 83 -8.33 13.40 5.50
CA PRO A 83 -7.58 12.80 4.41
C PRO A 83 -6.18 12.36 4.84
N MET A 84 -5.67 11.30 4.23
CA MET A 84 -4.33 10.79 4.49
C MET A 84 -3.25 11.79 4.07
N ASP A 85 -2.12 11.76 4.77
CA ASP A 85 -0.91 12.42 4.25
C ASP A 85 -0.53 11.80 2.89
N LEU A 86 -0.13 12.65 1.94
CA LEU A 86 0.44 12.27 0.66
C LEU A 86 1.72 13.08 0.46
N LEU A 87 2.86 12.48 0.76
CA LEU A 87 4.16 13.16 0.77
C LEU A 87 5.12 12.49 -0.20
N SER A 88 5.70 13.25 -1.14
CA SER A 88 6.68 12.70 -2.07
C SER A 88 7.91 12.16 -1.32
N GLU A 89 8.34 10.95 -1.65
CA GLU A 89 9.46 10.25 -1.04
C GLU A 89 10.37 9.69 -2.14
N ARG A 90 11.69 9.87 -1.98
CA ARG A 90 12.69 9.39 -2.93
C ARG A 90 13.49 8.25 -2.31
N PHE A 91 13.88 7.28 -3.11
CA PHE A 91 14.79 6.24 -2.67
C PHE A 91 16.17 6.81 -2.30
N GLU A 92 16.79 6.23 -1.28
CA GLU A 92 18.11 6.67 -0.82
C GLU A 92 19.24 6.14 -1.68
N ALA A 93 19.15 4.87 -2.12
CA ALA A 93 20.23 4.19 -2.82
C ALA A 93 19.74 3.14 -3.82
N VAL A 94 20.57 2.88 -4.83
CA VAL A 94 20.56 1.63 -5.62
C VAL A 94 21.57 0.69 -4.98
N ARG A 95 21.13 -0.42 -4.41
CA ARG A 95 21.98 -1.40 -3.73
C ARG A 95 22.55 -2.45 -4.67
N ILE A 96 21.78 -2.82 -5.70
CA ILE A 96 22.17 -3.74 -6.76
C ILE A 96 21.79 -3.10 -8.10
N SER A 97 22.69 -3.19 -9.08
CA SER A 97 22.46 -2.78 -10.46
C SER A 97 23.12 -3.77 -11.39
N GLU A 98 22.33 -4.48 -12.16
CA GLU A 98 22.78 -5.45 -13.16
C GLU A 98 22.21 -5.10 -14.53
N GLY A 99 22.99 -5.23 -15.57
CA GLY A 99 22.56 -5.01 -16.96
C GLY A 99 22.55 -3.55 -17.40
N VAL A 100 22.76 -2.57 -16.49
CA VAL A 100 22.77 -1.14 -16.84
C VAL A 100 23.67 -0.34 -15.89
N LYS A 101 24.21 0.77 -16.39
CA LYS A 101 24.93 1.74 -15.58
C LYS A 101 23.95 2.82 -15.09
N ILE A 102 23.92 3.02 -13.78
CA ILE A 102 23.06 4.01 -13.16
C ILE A 102 23.57 5.43 -13.41
N PRO A 103 22.78 6.33 -13.99
CA PRO A 103 23.14 7.73 -14.16
C PRO A 103 23.31 8.45 -12.82
N VAL A 104 24.21 9.41 -12.78
CA VAL A 104 24.37 10.27 -11.60
C VAL A 104 23.06 11.03 -11.37
N GLY A 105 22.56 10.98 -10.15
CA GLY A 105 21.31 11.66 -9.77
C GLY A 105 20.02 10.88 -10.03
N PHE A 106 20.06 9.66 -10.57
CA PHE A 106 18.89 8.85 -10.92
C PHE A 106 17.80 8.80 -9.83
N LEU A 107 18.19 8.63 -8.56
CA LEU A 107 17.22 8.59 -7.45
C LEU A 107 16.97 9.95 -6.79
N LYS A 108 17.81 10.94 -7.03
CA LYS A 108 17.75 12.23 -6.33
C LYS A 108 16.96 13.28 -7.10
N THR A 109 17.01 13.18 -8.42
CA THR A 109 16.35 14.10 -9.35
C THR A 109 15.67 13.28 -10.44
N LYS A 110 14.78 13.90 -11.22
CA LYS A 110 14.17 13.28 -12.39
C LYS A 110 15.23 13.08 -13.49
N THR A 111 16.05 12.04 -13.34
CA THR A 111 17.11 11.65 -14.29
C THR A 111 16.76 10.31 -14.91
N SER A 112 16.59 10.28 -16.23
CA SER A 112 16.16 9.08 -16.94
C SER A 112 17.27 8.01 -17.01
N LEU A 113 16.83 6.75 -16.98
CA LEU A 113 17.63 5.56 -17.20
C LEU A 113 17.16 4.85 -18.47
N THR A 114 18.04 4.68 -19.45
CA THR A 114 17.71 3.93 -20.66
C THR A 114 18.10 2.47 -20.51
N VAL A 115 17.14 1.57 -20.68
CA VAL A 115 17.32 0.13 -20.76
C VAL A 115 17.42 -0.24 -22.25
N PRO A 116 18.55 -0.79 -22.74
CA PRO A 116 18.71 -1.13 -24.15
C PRO A 116 17.68 -2.15 -24.63
N ALA A 117 17.44 -2.22 -25.94
CA ALA A 117 16.62 -3.28 -26.53
C ALA A 117 17.22 -4.67 -26.29
N ASN A 118 16.38 -5.70 -26.28
CA ASN A 118 16.75 -7.11 -26.10
C ASN A 118 17.66 -7.35 -24.88
N SER A 119 17.36 -6.67 -23.77
CA SER A 119 18.15 -6.75 -22.55
C SER A 119 17.31 -7.00 -21.31
N LYS A 120 17.99 -7.45 -20.25
CA LYS A 120 17.39 -7.61 -18.93
C LYS A 120 18.19 -6.80 -17.93
N VAL A 121 17.48 -6.00 -17.15
CA VAL A 121 18.04 -5.15 -16.09
C VAL A 121 17.43 -5.54 -14.76
N HIS A 122 18.24 -5.55 -13.73
CA HIS A 122 17.82 -5.77 -12.35
C HIS A 122 18.36 -4.64 -11.47
N LEU A 123 17.46 -4.00 -10.72
CA LEU A 123 17.79 -2.95 -9.76
C LEU A 123 17.17 -3.28 -8.41
N LEU A 124 17.97 -3.20 -7.35
CA LEU A 124 17.46 -3.21 -5.97
C LEU A 124 17.55 -1.81 -5.41
N LEU A 125 16.41 -1.18 -5.21
CA LEU A 125 16.26 0.16 -4.64
C LEU A 125 16.05 0.07 -3.14
N ASP A 126 16.74 0.91 -2.36
CA ASP A 126 16.61 1.01 -0.90
C ASP A 126 16.02 2.38 -0.54
N ASN A 127 14.93 2.38 0.20
CA ASN A 127 14.29 3.59 0.74
C ASN A 127 14.95 4.06 2.05
N GLY A 128 15.97 3.34 2.54
CA GLY A 128 16.68 3.60 3.80
C GLY A 128 15.86 3.23 5.05
N LYS A 129 14.56 3.28 4.97
CA LYS A 129 13.61 2.93 6.04
C LYS A 129 12.36 2.28 5.47
N LEU A 130 11.63 1.56 6.31
CA LEU A 130 10.30 1.06 5.95
C LEU A 130 9.34 2.23 5.75
N THR A 131 8.54 2.16 4.69
CA THR A 131 7.51 3.14 4.35
C THR A 131 6.23 2.46 3.88
N THR A 132 5.14 3.22 3.87
CA THR A 132 3.86 2.88 3.26
C THR A 132 3.51 3.95 2.25
N GLY A 133 3.07 3.57 1.04
CA GLY A 133 2.76 4.58 0.03
C GLY A 133 2.44 4.00 -1.33
N TYR A 134 2.24 4.89 -2.27
CA TYR A 134 2.03 4.57 -3.67
C TYR A 134 3.36 4.64 -4.39
N LEU A 135 3.70 3.58 -5.13
CA LEU A 135 4.88 3.61 -5.99
C LEU A 135 4.48 4.13 -7.36
N SER A 136 5.29 5.06 -7.88
CA SER A 136 5.13 5.62 -9.24
C SER A 136 6.33 5.29 -10.11
N LEU A 137 6.05 4.87 -11.34
CA LEU A 137 7.01 4.70 -12.43
C LEU A 137 6.59 5.57 -13.60
N LEU A 138 7.47 6.47 -14.02
CA LEU A 138 7.32 7.21 -15.27
C LEU A 138 8.22 6.56 -16.32
N PHE A 139 7.66 6.17 -17.45
CA PHE A 139 8.42 5.51 -18.50
C PHE A 139 7.93 5.88 -19.90
N SER A 140 8.80 5.71 -20.88
CA SER A 140 8.53 5.93 -22.30
C SER A 140 9.13 4.82 -23.13
N ARG A 141 8.57 4.60 -24.32
CA ARG A 141 9.01 3.62 -25.31
C ARG A 141 8.92 2.16 -24.79
N GLY A 142 9.78 1.29 -25.29
CA GLY A 142 9.89 -0.08 -24.82
C GLY A 142 8.65 -0.91 -25.12
N LYS A 143 8.10 -0.86 -26.32
CA LYS A 143 6.94 -1.68 -26.68
C LYS A 143 7.17 -3.16 -26.33
N ASN A 144 6.21 -3.74 -25.62
CA ASN A 144 6.24 -5.08 -25.08
C ASN A 144 7.33 -5.34 -24.01
N ALA A 145 7.98 -4.29 -23.50
CA ALA A 145 8.84 -4.47 -22.34
C ALA A 145 8.03 -4.86 -21.11
N GLU A 146 8.56 -5.83 -20.36
CA GLU A 146 7.98 -6.27 -19.09
C GLU A 146 8.72 -5.59 -17.94
N ILE A 147 7.97 -4.95 -17.05
CA ILE A 147 8.49 -4.33 -15.83
C ILE A 147 7.84 -5.05 -14.66
N THR A 148 8.63 -5.72 -13.85
CA THR A 148 8.20 -6.34 -12.59
C THR A 148 8.73 -5.51 -11.43
N ILE A 149 7.85 -5.19 -10.49
CA ILE A 149 8.13 -4.35 -9.33
C ILE A 149 7.77 -5.18 -8.11
N ALA A 150 8.75 -5.57 -7.30
CA ALA A 150 8.51 -6.35 -6.10
C ALA A 150 8.89 -5.56 -4.84
N TYR A 151 8.20 -5.84 -3.72
CA TYR A 151 8.28 -5.07 -2.48
C TYR A 151 8.71 -5.95 -1.33
N ALA A 152 9.63 -5.48 -0.49
CA ALA A 152 10.05 -6.19 0.71
C ALA A 152 10.40 -5.24 1.87
N GLU A 153 10.14 -5.69 3.11
CA GLU A 153 10.61 -5.01 4.32
C GLU A 153 12.11 -5.20 4.55
N ALA A 154 12.62 -6.37 4.20
CA ALA A 154 14.01 -6.78 4.28
C ALA A 154 14.22 -8.04 3.45
N LEU A 155 15.46 -8.34 3.08
CA LEU A 155 15.81 -9.57 2.40
C LEU A 155 16.02 -10.72 3.40
N TYR A 156 15.92 -11.95 2.92
CA TYR A 156 15.98 -13.17 3.72
C TYR A 156 17.33 -13.88 3.56
N GLU A 157 17.81 -14.45 4.67
CA GLU A 157 19.01 -15.28 4.70
C GLU A 157 18.75 -16.64 4.04
N GLY A 158 19.81 -17.27 3.51
CA GLY A 158 19.76 -18.62 2.96
C GLY A 158 19.34 -18.71 1.51
N LYS A 159 19.69 -19.84 0.88
CA LYS A 159 19.50 -20.06 -0.56
C LYS A 159 18.18 -20.77 -0.92
N GLU A 160 17.56 -21.46 0.02
CA GLU A 160 16.39 -22.27 -0.24
C GLU A 160 15.16 -21.76 0.52
N LEU A 161 14.04 -21.70 -0.19
CA LEU A 161 12.73 -21.60 0.44
C LEU A 161 12.45 -22.96 1.06
N GLY A 162 12.12 -22.99 2.36
CA GLY A 162 11.53 -24.17 2.97
C GLY A 162 10.33 -24.65 2.16
N THR A 163 10.07 -25.93 2.15
CA THR A 163 8.95 -26.52 1.42
C THR A 163 7.63 -25.87 1.82
N THR A 164 6.70 -25.78 0.89
CA THR A 164 5.38 -25.11 0.95
C THR A 164 4.47 -25.47 2.16
N LYS A 165 4.92 -26.31 3.08
CA LYS A 165 4.19 -26.72 4.28
C LYS A 165 4.56 -25.96 5.55
N SER A 166 5.57 -25.11 5.53
CA SER A 166 5.99 -24.31 6.68
C SER A 166 5.60 -22.86 6.48
N TYR A 167 4.78 -22.32 7.39
CA TYR A 167 4.53 -20.87 7.51
C TYR A 167 5.77 -20.09 8.00
N SER A 168 6.91 -20.75 8.14
CA SER A 168 8.14 -20.13 8.59
C SER A 168 8.95 -19.61 7.42
N PHE A 169 9.07 -18.31 7.32
CA PHE A 169 10.06 -17.68 6.47
C PHE A 169 11.47 -17.92 7.04
N PRO A 170 12.51 -17.96 6.18
CA PRO A 170 13.89 -17.87 6.64
C PRO A 170 14.10 -16.61 7.51
N ALA A 171 15.18 -16.59 8.30
CA ALA A 171 15.53 -15.39 9.06
C ALA A 171 15.82 -14.21 8.12
N LYS A 172 15.49 -13.00 8.56
CA LYS A 172 15.88 -11.76 7.88
C LYS A 172 17.26 -11.27 8.33
N GLY A 173 17.70 -11.64 9.54
CA GLY A 173 18.96 -11.18 10.12
C GLY A 173 19.08 -9.66 10.15
N ASN A 174 20.26 -9.13 9.86
CA ASN A 174 20.45 -7.69 9.73
C ASN A 174 19.70 -7.17 8.50
N ARG A 175 18.76 -6.26 8.72
CA ARG A 175 17.85 -5.75 7.69
C ARG A 175 18.50 -4.76 6.73
N ASP A 176 19.69 -4.26 7.05
CA ASP A 176 20.50 -3.40 6.17
C ASP A 176 21.32 -4.18 5.15
N GLU A 177 21.55 -5.47 5.40
CA GLU A 177 22.34 -6.31 4.53
C GLU A 177 21.51 -6.84 3.36
N VAL A 178 22.08 -6.78 2.16
CA VAL A 178 21.45 -7.26 0.93
C VAL A 178 22.32 -8.33 0.23
N GLU A 179 23.65 -8.29 0.43
CA GLU A 179 24.58 -9.19 -0.21
C GLU A 179 24.38 -10.64 0.24
N GLY A 180 24.29 -11.54 -0.71
CA GLY A 180 24.04 -12.97 -0.45
C GLY A 180 22.66 -13.31 0.09
N LYS A 181 21.78 -12.33 0.25
CA LYS A 181 20.39 -12.50 0.70
C LYS A 181 19.44 -12.63 -0.48
N ARG A 182 18.26 -13.13 -0.18
CA ARG A 182 17.21 -13.41 -1.15
C ARG A 182 16.05 -12.44 -1.00
N PHE A 183 15.59 -11.91 -2.12
CA PHE A 183 14.37 -11.13 -2.17
C PHE A 183 13.14 -12.06 -2.19
N ILE A 184 12.20 -11.85 -1.28
CA ILE A 184 10.89 -12.50 -1.23
C ILE A 184 9.87 -11.41 -0.94
N GLY A 185 8.91 -11.23 -1.84
CA GLY A 185 7.87 -10.23 -1.69
C GLY A 185 6.80 -10.39 -2.76
N TYR A 186 5.69 -9.70 -2.59
CA TYR A 186 4.67 -9.61 -3.63
C TYR A 186 5.07 -8.58 -4.68
N GLU A 187 4.42 -8.61 -5.82
CA GLU A 187 4.83 -7.80 -6.95
C GLU A 187 3.66 -7.25 -7.75
N ASP A 188 3.92 -6.14 -8.43
CA ASP A 188 3.13 -5.60 -9.51
C ASP A 188 3.85 -5.84 -10.85
N LYS A 189 3.09 -5.82 -11.95
CA LYS A 189 3.64 -6.04 -13.29
C LYS A 189 3.06 -5.06 -14.29
N VAL A 190 3.92 -4.49 -15.12
CA VAL A 190 3.54 -3.57 -16.20
C VAL A 190 4.08 -4.10 -17.53
N ILE A 191 3.24 -4.08 -18.57
CA ILE A 191 3.66 -4.30 -19.96
C ILE A 191 3.57 -2.96 -20.69
N ALA A 192 4.70 -2.45 -21.13
CA ALA A 192 4.80 -1.18 -21.83
C ALA A 192 4.23 -1.26 -23.25
N ASP A 193 3.68 -0.15 -23.75
CA ASP A 193 3.03 -0.06 -25.06
C ASP A 193 3.89 0.62 -26.15
N GLY A 194 5.07 1.13 -25.80
CA GLY A 194 5.92 1.88 -26.70
C GLY A 194 5.60 3.38 -26.77
N GLY A 195 4.61 3.84 -26.02
CA GLY A 195 4.24 5.26 -25.97
C GLY A 195 5.17 6.10 -25.10
N GLU A 196 4.97 7.42 -25.14
CA GLU A 196 5.77 8.39 -24.38
C GLU A 196 5.00 8.84 -23.13
N GLY A 197 5.73 9.16 -22.04
CA GLY A 197 5.19 9.78 -20.83
C GLY A 197 4.14 8.94 -20.12
N ARG A 198 4.36 7.61 -20.02
CA ARG A 198 3.45 6.72 -19.30
C ARG A 198 3.69 6.82 -17.81
N ASP A 199 2.62 6.98 -17.05
CA ASP A 199 2.64 7.00 -15.58
C ASP A 199 1.91 5.77 -15.06
N PHE A 200 2.65 4.88 -14.40
CA PHE A 200 2.07 3.83 -13.59
C PHE A 200 2.22 4.22 -12.12
N THR A 201 1.11 4.49 -11.47
CA THR A 201 1.05 4.61 -10.02
C THR A 201 0.14 3.52 -9.48
N THR A 202 0.57 2.81 -8.44
CA THR A 202 -0.22 1.74 -7.84
C THR A 202 -1.57 2.26 -7.37
N LEU A 203 -2.65 1.50 -7.61
CA LEU A 203 -4.02 1.85 -7.19
C LEU A 203 -4.23 1.69 -5.68
N TRP A 204 -3.46 0.78 -5.07
CA TRP A 204 -3.43 0.55 -3.63
C TRP A 204 -2.02 0.81 -3.11
N TRP A 205 -1.91 1.42 -1.93
CA TRP A 205 -0.61 1.66 -1.31
C TRP A 205 0.10 0.33 -0.97
N ARG A 206 1.42 0.34 -1.06
CA ARG A 206 2.32 -0.75 -0.79
C ARG A 206 3.17 -0.44 0.44
N THR A 207 3.83 -1.46 0.97
CA THR A 207 4.78 -1.31 2.06
C THR A 207 6.13 -1.85 1.60
N TRP A 208 7.16 -1.05 1.74
CA TRP A 208 8.51 -1.44 1.36
C TRP A 208 9.59 -0.69 2.15
N ARG A 209 10.72 -1.34 2.33
CA ARG A 209 12.01 -0.72 2.45
C ARG A 209 12.77 -0.91 1.16
N TYR A 210 12.71 -2.11 0.60
CA TYR A 210 13.36 -2.46 -0.66
C TYR A 210 12.33 -2.66 -1.77
N VAL A 211 12.67 -2.13 -2.95
CA VAL A 211 11.93 -2.38 -4.19
C VAL A 211 12.89 -3.07 -5.16
N ASP A 212 12.50 -4.25 -5.61
CA ASP A 212 13.20 -4.99 -6.65
C ASP A 212 12.52 -4.70 -7.98
N LEU A 213 13.27 -4.08 -8.87
CA LEU A 213 12.81 -3.68 -10.20
C LEU A 213 13.51 -4.51 -11.26
N THR A 214 12.78 -5.39 -11.91
CA THR A 214 13.27 -6.18 -13.05
C THR A 214 12.61 -5.70 -14.34
N ILE A 215 13.41 -5.33 -15.33
CA ILE A 215 12.95 -4.84 -16.64
C ILE A 215 13.52 -5.76 -17.73
N SER A 216 12.64 -6.31 -18.55
CA SER A 216 13.02 -7.09 -19.73
C SER A 216 12.47 -6.40 -20.96
N THR A 217 13.35 -5.88 -21.84
CA THR A 217 12.97 -5.21 -23.08
C THR A 217 12.85 -6.18 -24.23
N ALA A 218 11.98 -5.88 -25.18
CA ALA A 218 11.91 -6.50 -26.50
C ALA A 218 12.78 -5.69 -27.51
N ASP A 219 12.33 -5.57 -28.73
CA ASP A 219 13.10 -4.96 -29.83
C ASP A 219 13.32 -3.44 -29.71
N GLU A 220 12.69 -2.80 -28.73
CA GLU A 220 12.84 -1.37 -28.47
C GLU A 220 13.44 -1.10 -27.10
N PRO A 221 14.32 -0.07 -26.99
CA PRO A 221 14.78 0.38 -25.68
C PRO A 221 13.65 1.00 -24.88
N LEU A 222 13.65 0.79 -23.57
CA LEU A 222 12.73 1.46 -22.63
C LEU A 222 13.48 2.60 -21.93
N VAL A 223 12.81 3.72 -21.74
CA VAL A 223 13.31 4.83 -20.94
C VAL A 223 12.52 4.88 -19.66
N LEU A 224 13.16 4.57 -18.53
CA LEU A 224 12.63 4.81 -17.21
C LEU A 224 12.94 6.27 -16.84
N GLU A 225 11.95 7.13 -16.89
CA GLU A 225 12.11 8.58 -16.69
C GLU A 225 12.22 8.93 -15.22
N ASP A 226 11.45 8.26 -14.36
CA ASP A 226 11.49 8.47 -12.93
C ASP A 226 10.95 7.25 -12.16
N VAL A 227 11.38 7.11 -10.91
CA VAL A 227 10.82 6.18 -9.93
C VAL A 227 10.83 6.83 -8.56
N TYR A 228 9.67 6.86 -7.90
CA TYR A 228 9.52 7.48 -6.59
C TYR A 228 8.33 6.91 -5.83
N GLY A 229 8.27 7.20 -4.54
CA GLY A 229 7.14 6.88 -3.68
C GLY A 229 6.33 8.12 -3.32
N THR A 230 5.06 7.93 -3.03
CA THR A 230 4.22 8.90 -2.35
C THR A 230 3.80 8.28 -1.02
N PHE A 231 4.47 8.66 0.06
CA PHE A 231 4.14 8.20 1.41
C PHE A 231 2.69 8.49 1.73
N SER A 232 1.98 7.51 2.29
CA SER A 232 0.60 7.65 2.73
C SER A 232 0.41 7.02 4.10
N ALA A 233 -0.14 7.79 5.02
CA ALA A 233 -0.55 7.36 6.35
C ALA A 233 -1.55 8.37 6.93
N TYR A 234 -2.26 7.97 7.98
CA TYR A 234 -3.08 8.90 8.76
C TYR A 234 -2.26 10.09 9.25
N PRO A 235 -2.76 11.35 9.17
CA PRO A 235 -1.97 12.56 9.39
C PRO A 235 -1.68 12.85 10.88
N PHE A 236 -1.32 11.86 11.67
CA PHE A 236 -0.92 12.07 13.06
C PHE A 236 0.25 13.03 13.18
N ARG A 237 0.19 13.89 14.17
CA ARG A 237 1.30 14.77 14.58
C ARG A 237 1.68 14.42 16.02
N CYS A 238 2.97 14.14 16.25
CA CYS A 238 3.48 13.90 17.59
C CYS A 238 3.57 15.24 18.32
N GLU A 239 2.84 15.38 19.42
CA GLU A 239 2.76 16.62 20.19
C GLU A 239 3.41 16.50 21.55
N ILE A 240 3.93 15.32 21.90
CA ILE A 240 4.67 15.13 23.15
C ILE A 240 6.15 15.46 22.98
N ALA A 241 6.74 15.97 24.04
CA ALA A 241 8.18 16.05 24.20
C ALA A 241 8.62 15.04 25.27
N PHE A 242 9.61 14.25 24.94
CA PHE A 242 10.23 13.31 25.88
C PHE A 242 11.72 13.59 25.97
N SER A 243 12.25 13.61 27.18
CA SER A 243 13.67 13.75 27.43
C SER A 243 14.09 12.86 28.59
N ALA A 244 15.10 12.03 28.38
CA ALA A 244 15.72 11.20 29.41
C ALA A 244 17.23 11.43 29.35
N PRO A 245 17.78 12.43 30.10
CA PRO A 245 19.19 12.71 30.10
C PRO A 245 20.00 11.49 30.54
N GLY A 246 21.06 11.16 29.77
CA GLY A 246 21.84 9.93 30.01
C GLY A 246 21.26 8.63 29.46
N HIS A 247 20.11 8.71 28.77
CA HIS A 247 19.39 7.56 28.18
C HIS A 247 18.99 7.84 26.73
N ASP A 248 19.96 8.13 25.88
CA ASP A 248 19.72 8.45 24.45
C ASP A 248 19.05 7.30 23.68
N GLU A 249 19.24 6.06 24.15
CA GLU A 249 18.56 4.89 23.62
C GLU A 249 17.04 4.99 23.70
N LEU A 250 16.48 5.59 24.76
CA LEU A 250 15.04 5.77 24.94
C LEU A 250 14.46 6.73 23.89
N ASN A 251 15.18 7.79 23.55
CA ASN A 251 14.77 8.72 22.49
C ASN A 251 14.68 8.01 21.14
N LYS A 252 15.68 7.17 20.81
CA LYS A 252 15.68 6.36 19.59
C LYS A 252 14.53 5.33 19.57
N MET A 253 14.26 4.70 20.70
CA MET A 253 13.14 3.75 20.83
C MET A 253 11.80 4.44 20.58
N LEU A 254 11.59 5.64 21.13
CA LEU A 254 10.36 6.40 20.90
C LEU A 254 10.22 6.84 19.44
N GLU A 255 11.29 7.28 18.81
CA GLU A 255 11.29 7.63 17.38
C GLU A 255 10.90 6.44 16.50
N ILE A 256 11.51 5.27 16.73
CA ILE A 256 11.20 4.05 16.00
C ILE A 256 9.75 3.61 16.26
N GLY A 257 9.33 3.64 17.53
CA GLY A 257 7.97 3.26 17.94
C GLY A 257 6.91 4.17 17.31
N TRP A 258 7.15 5.48 17.33
CA TRP A 258 6.24 6.45 16.71
C TRP A 258 6.15 6.28 15.19
N ARG A 259 7.28 6.12 14.52
CA ARG A 259 7.29 5.82 13.09
C ARG A 259 6.51 4.56 12.77
N THR A 260 6.70 3.48 13.54
CA THR A 260 5.97 2.22 13.37
C THR A 260 4.47 2.41 13.57
N ALA A 261 4.05 3.15 14.61
CA ALA A 261 2.64 3.46 14.83
C ALA A 261 2.01 4.20 13.64
N ARG A 262 2.74 5.14 13.04
CA ARG A 262 2.27 5.82 11.82
C ARG A 262 2.12 4.89 10.62
N LEU A 263 3.04 3.95 10.42
CA LEU A 263 2.96 2.97 9.33
C LEU A 263 1.80 1.97 9.50
N CYS A 264 1.31 1.81 10.74
CA CYS A 264 0.16 0.96 11.06
C CYS A 264 -1.16 1.74 11.15
N ALA A 265 -1.22 2.95 10.63
CA ALA A 265 -2.41 3.79 10.63
C ALA A 265 -2.59 4.45 9.25
N ASN A 266 -3.65 4.08 8.56
CA ASN A 266 -4.09 4.68 7.31
C ASN A 266 -5.58 5.05 7.46
N GLU A 267 -6.50 4.55 6.67
CA GLU A 267 -7.95 4.76 6.87
C GLU A 267 -8.48 4.05 8.14
N THR A 268 -7.75 3.06 8.62
CA THR A 268 -7.97 2.33 9.88
C THR A 268 -6.63 2.07 10.56
N TYR A 269 -6.64 1.70 11.83
CA TYR A 269 -5.50 1.02 12.42
C TYR A 269 -5.29 -0.33 11.73
N MET A 270 -4.06 -0.84 11.75
CA MET A 270 -3.70 -2.12 11.14
C MET A 270 -2.75 -2.87 12.06
N ASP A 271 -2.90 -4.19 12.12
CA ASP A 271 -1.98 -5.09 12.81
C ASP A 271 -0.55 -4.97 12.27
N CYS A 272 -0.42 -5.00 10.96
CA CYS A 272 0.83 -4.75 10.24
C CYS A 272 0.57 -4.17 8.85
N PRO A 273 1.48 -3.33 8.31
CA PRO A 273 1.25 -2.70 7.03
C PRO A 273 1.64 -3.57 5.82
N TYR A 274 2.41 -4.66 6.02
CA TYR A 274 2.97 -5.44 4.93
C TYR A 274 2.21 -6.73 4.63
N TYR A 275 1.89 -7.55 5.65
CA TYR A 275 1.32 -8.88 5.43
C TYR A 275 -0.20 -8.90 5.41
N GLU A 276 -0.87 -8.17 6.30
CA GLU A 276 -2.31 -8.30 6.53
C GLU A 276 -3.08 -7.02 6.20
N GLN A 277 -2.66 -5.86 6.67
CA GLN A 277 -3.36 -4.57 6.50
C GLN A 277 -4.78 -4.60 7.08
N LEU A 278 -4.97 -5.26 8.21
CA LEU A 278 -6.27 -5.52 8.81
C LEU A 278 -6.40 -4.87 10.19
N GLN A 279 -7.59 -4.31 10.47
CA GLN A 279 -7.90 -3.74 11.78
C GLN A 279 -8.40 -4.82 12.73
N TYR A 280 -7.49 -5.46 13.48
CA TYR A 280 -7.82 -6.32 14.59
C TYR A 280 -8.04 -5.49 15.86
N PHE A 281 -9.11 -5.77 16.62
CA PHE A 281 -9.45 -4.93 17.77
C PHE A 281 -8.48 -5.08 18.96
N GLY A 282 -7.80 -6.23 19.08
CA GLY A 282 -6.73 -6.40 20.05
C GLY A 282 -5.55 -5.46 19.78
N ASP A 283 -5.07 -5.44 18.55
CA ASP A 283 -3.99 -4.57 18.07
C ASP A 283 -4.40 -3.10 18.11
N THR A 284 -5.64 -2.81 17.67
CA THR A 284 -6.21 -1.46 17.67
C THR A 284 -6.21 -0.85 19.06
N ARG A 285 -6.51 -1.62 20.12
CA ARG A 285 -6.46 -1.14 21.51
C ARG A 285 -5.09 -0.58 21.85
N ILE A 286 -4.02 -1.32 21.52
CA ILE A 286 -2.64 -0.92 21.81
C ILE A 286 -2.27 0.32 21.01
N GLN A 287 -2.57 0.33 19.73
CA GLN A 287 -2.27 1.44 18.83
C GLN A 287 -3.05 2.71 19.20
N ALA A 288 -4.33 2.57 19.57
CA ALA A 288 -5.14 3.67 20.07
C ALA A 288 -4.55 4.31 21.33
N MET A 289 -4.06 3.50 22.27
CA MET A 289 -3.37 4.03 23.46
C MET A 289 -2.10 4.78 23.08
N ILE A 290 -1.29 4.24 22.18
CA ILE A 290 -0.07 4.90 21.69
C ILE A 290 -0.42 6.26 21.08
N THR A 291 -1.42 6.31 20.19
CA THR A 291 -1.79 7.55 19.51
C THR A 291 -2.40 8.58 20.45
N LEU A 292 -3.27 8.18 21.38
CA LEU A 292 -3.85 9.08 22.37
C LEU A 292 -2.79 9.68 23.31
N TYR A 293 -1.76 8.91 23.68
CA TYR A 293 -0.67 9.43 24.50
C TYR A 293 0.29 10.37 23.76
N ASN A 294 0.41 10.22 22.45
CA ASN A 294 1.39 10.96 21.64
C ASN A 294 0.77 12.11 20.85
N THR A 295 -0.56 12.16 20.74
CA THR A 295 -1.29 13.20 20.00
C THR A 295 -2.52 13.63 20.76
N HIS A 296 -3.13 14.76 20.38
CA HIS A 296 -4.47 15.15 20.84
C HIS A 296 -5.58 14.69 19.87
N ASP A 297 -5.24 13.86 18.87
CA ASP A 297 -6.17 13.39 17.86
C ASP A 297 -6.86 12.11 18.30
N ALA A 298 -8.17 12.18 18.47
CA ALA A 298 -9.03 11.05 18.83
C ALA A 298 -9.92 10.58 17.67
N TYR A 299 -9.82 11.15 16.46
CA TYR A 299 -10.73 10.80 15.36
C TYR A 299 -10.57 9.35 14.92
N MET A 300 -9.34 8.87 14.76
CA MET A 300 -9.08 7.48 14.40
C MET A 300 -9.61 6.52 15.47
N VAL A 301 -9.45 6.84 16.76
CA VAL A 301 -9.94 6.02 17.87
C VAL A 301 -11.47 5.96 17.85
N LYS A 302 -12.14 7.09 17.67
CA LYS A 302 -13.61 7.16 17.54
C LYS A 302 -14.10 6.36 16.34
N ASN A 303 -13.40 6.47 15.20
CA ASN A 303 -13.71 5.69 14.00
C ASN A 303 -13.59 4.17 14.27
N ALA A 304 -12.54 3.73 14.92
CA ALA A 304 -12.33 2.33 15.27
C ALA A 304 -13.40 1.80 16.22
N ILE A 305 -13.81 2.59 17.23
CA ILE A 305 -14.89 2.22 18.15
C ILE A 305 -16.21 2.09 17.38
N GLU A 306 -16.54 3.03 16.51
CA GLU A 306 -17.77 2.99 15.71
C GLU A 306 -17.78 1.79 14.75
N GLN A 307 -16.65 1.50 14.11
CA GLN A 307 -16.48 0.32 13.27
C GLN A 307 -16.65 -0.97 14.10
N GLY A 308 -16.10 -1.02 15.32
CA GLY A 308 -16.32 -2.12 16.26
C GLY A 308 -17.80 -2.32 16.58
N ARG A 309 -18.52 -1.23 16.86
CA ARG A 309 -19.97 -1.26 17.07
C ARG A 309 -20.74 -1.79 15.85
N GLN A 310 -20.31 -1.39 14.64
CA GLN A 310 -20.93 -1.86 13.40
C GLN A 310 -20.67 -3.34 13.11
N SER A 311 -19.62 -3.91 13.68
CA SER A 311 -19.26 -5.33 13.51
C SER A 311 -20.07 -6.28 14.41
N VAL A 312 -20.90 -5.76 15.34
CA VAL A 312 -21.66 -6.60 16.28
C VAL A 312 -22.64 -7.50 15.53
N VAL A 313 -22.53 -8.80 15.74
CA VAL A 313 -23.46 -9.80 15.19
C VAL A 313 -24.69 -9.97 16.10
N ALA A 314 -25.67 -10.79 15.65
CA ALA A 314 -26.94 -10.98 16.38
C ALA A 314 -26.76 -11.46 17.84
N ASP A 315 -25.71 -12.19 18.12
CA ASP A 315 -25.38 -12.69 19.46
C ASP A 315 -24.72 -11.64 20.38
N GLY A 316 -24.59 -10.38 19.91
CA GLY A 316 -23.99 -9.30 20.66
C GLY A 316 -22.45 -9.31 20.68
N ILE A 317 -21.81 -10.17 19.89
CA ILE A 317 -20.36 -10.32 19.81
C ILE A 317 -19.83 -9.51 18.62
N THR A 318 -18.71 -8.80 18.80
CA THR A 318 -18.03 -8.11 17.70
C THR A 318 -17.22 -9.09 16.85
N MET A 319 -16.92 -8.72 15.61
CA MET A 319 -15.88 -9.41 14.84
C MET A 319 -14.52 -9.14 15.46
N SER A 320 -13.56 -10.06 15.22
CA SER A 320 -12.16 -9.89 15.66
C SER A 320 -11.46 -8.79 14.87
N ARG A 321 -11.90 -8.54 13.64
CA ARG A 321 -11.40 -7.53 12.72
C ARG A 321 -12.54 -6.92 11.89
N TYR A 322 -12.50 -5.63 11.70
CA TYR A 322 -13.50 -4.90 10.90
C TYR A 322 -12.95 -3.52 10.49
N PRO A 323 -13.21 -3.02 9.25
CA PRO A 323 -14.02 -3.66 8.21
C PRO A 323 -13.37 -4.92 7.62
N SER A 324 -14.18 -5.92 7.33
CA SER A 324 -13.72 -7.19 6.73
C SER A 324 -14.86 -7.87 5.99
N SER A 325 -14.56 -8.51 4.86
CA SER A 325 -15.48 -9.36 4.13
C SER A 325 -15.63 -10.77 4.73
N LEU A 326 -14.72 -11.14 5.64
CA LEU A 326 -14.72 -12.44 6.31
C LEU A 326 -15.26 -12.32 7.72
N HIS A 327 -16.29 -13.11 8.03
CA HIS A 327 -16.82 -13.24 9.38
C HIS A 327 -15.84 -14.04 10.25
N GLN A 328 -15.25 -13.36 11.23
CA GLN A 328 -14.41 -13.96 12.24
C GLN A 328 -14.76 -13.34 13.59
N LEU A 329 -15.42 -14.10 14.45
CA LEU A 329 -15.81 -13.62 15.78
C LEU A 329 -14.59 -13.33 16.65
N SER A 330 -14.72 -12.33 17.51
CA SER A 330 -13.66 -11.92 18.39
C SER A 330 -13.41 -12.93 19.51
N LEU A 331 -12.19 -13.43 19.61
CA LEU A 331 -11.75 -14.25 20.73
C LEU A 331 -11.55 -13.44 22.03
N ILE A 332 -11.45 -12.12 21.90
CA ILE A 332 -11.27 -11.20 23.06
C ILE A 332 -12.45 -11.29 24.03
N HIS A 333 -13.68 -11.49 23.52
CA HIS A 333 -14.85 -11.67 24.35
C HIS A 333 -14.88 -12.99 25.14
N ILE A 334 -14.06 -13.95 24.76
CA ILE A 334 -13.92 -15.23 25.48
C ILE A 334 -12.91 -15.07 26.64
N SER A 335 -11.94 -14.17 26.51
CA SER A 335 -10.89 -13.96 27.51
C SER A 335 -11.17 -12.82 28.49
N GLU A 336 -12.04 -11.87 28.18
CA GLU A 336 -12.29 -10.69 29.02
C GLU A 336 -13.38 -10.85 30.11
N PRO A 337 -14.38 -11.73 30.03
CA PRO A 337 -15.31 -11.94 31.15
C PRO A 337 -14.60 -12.34 32.45
N THR A 338 -13.43 -12.96 32.36
CA THR A 338 -12.61 -13.34 33.50
C THR A 338 -11.82 -12.19 34.13
N ARG A 339 -11.54 -11.11 33.41
CA ARG A 339 -10.84 -9.93 33.96
C ARG A 339 -11.75 -8.94 34.65
N LEU A 340 -13.00 -8.81 34.24
CA LEU A 340 -13.98 -7.95 34.88
C LEU A 340 -14.46 -8.48 36.24
N LEU A 341 -14.27 -9.76 36.51
CA LEU A 341 -14.61 -10.39 37.82
C LEU A 341 -13.44 -10.38 38.81
N SER A 342 -12.27 -9.84 38.44
CA SER A 342 -11.07 -9.79 39.28
C SER A 342 -10.65 -8.38 39.72
N ILE A 343 -11.55 -7.39 39.62
CA ILE A 343 -11.34 -6.03 40.17
C ILE A 343 -12.30 -5.82 41.34
#